data_56837dad71b8409ea47e875587c1a071
#
_entry.id   56837dad71b8409ea47e875587c1a071
#
_cell.length_a   1.000
_cell.length_b   1.000
_cell.length_c   1.000
_cell.angle_alpha   90.00
_cell.angle_beta   90.00
_cell.angle_gamma   90.00
#
_symmetry.space_group_name_H-M   'P 1'
#
loop_
_entity.id
_entity.type
_entity.pdbx_description
1 polymer ?
#
loop_
_entity_poly.entity_id
_entity_poly.type
_entity_poly.pdbx_seq_one_letter_code
_entity_poly.pdbx_strand_id
1 'polypeptide(L)'
;IIIIQIPMHAYPDEKRTVAIGTNAEYAPFEYLDSNGDLTGFDIDLMNAIAKEAGFEVKWVDLPFDSLLGSIEAGDIEAIAASIAPTEERAKSVDFSDVYYSGSQSLVYRTDEKYTDFSDIKGRTIAVLEGSQSDMLAQGVC
;
A
#
# COMPACT_ATOMS: atom_id res chain seq x y z
N ILE A 1 3.42 2.65 -5.01
CA ILE A 1 2.99 4.07 -5.03
C ILE A 1 2.06 4.24 -6.21
N ILE A 2 0.87 4.75 -5.98
CA ILE A 2 -0.07 5.12 -7.04
C ILE A 2 0.00 6.63 -7.20
N ILE A 3 0.42 7.11 -8.37
CA ILE A 3 0.51 8.54 -8.66
C ILE A 3 -0.49 8.86 -9.75
N ILE A 4 -1.50 9.68 -9.43
CA ILE A 4 -2.41 10.23 -10.42
C ILE A 4 -1.75 11.46 -11.05
N GLN A 5 -1.83 11.58 -12.38
CA GLN A 5 -1.30 12.72 -13.13
C GLN A 5 -1.97 14.02 -12.69
N ILE A 6 -1.20 14.86 -11.98
CA ILE A 6 -1.62 16.18 -11.52
C ILE A 6 -1.35 17.19 -12.63
N PRO A 7 -2.35 17.90 -13.16
CA PRO A 7 -2.07 19.00 -14.09
C PRO A 7 -1.26 20.08 -13.39
N MET A 8 -0.05 20.33 -13.89
CA MET A 8 0.86 21.35 -13.40
C MET A 8 0.30 22.74 -13.78
N HIS A 9 -0.55 23.31 -12.91
CA HIS A 9 -0.87 24.74 -12.98
C HIS A 9 0.12 25.47 -12.09
N ALA A 10 0.88 26.38 -12.68
CA ALA A 10 1.80 27.26 -11.96
C ALA A 10 0.99 28.21 -11.06
N TYR A 11 0.96 27.92 -9.76
CA TYR A 11 0.54 28.84 -8.72
C TYR A 11 1.80 29.45 -8.08
N PRO A 12 1.83 30.78 -7.87
CA PRO A 12 2.96 31.42 -7.20
C PRO A 12 2.92 31.14 -5.70
N ASP A 13 4.02 30.63 -5.17
CA ASP A 13 4.47 30.59 -3.77
C ASP A 13 3.73 29.76 -2.70
N GLU A 14 2.60 29.12 -2.92
CA GLU A 14 2.07 28.15 -1.97
C GLU A 14 2.42 26.73 -2.42
N LYS A 15 3.21 26.01 -1.62
CA LYS A 15 3.45 24.58 -1.86
C LYS A 15 2.13 23.84 -1.81
N ARG A 16 1.81 23.14 -2.89
CA ARG A 16 0.64 22.27 -2.92
C ARG A 16 0.76 21.20 -1.85
N THR A 17 -0.28 20.98 -1.09
CA THR A 17 -0.40 19.82 -0.18
C THR A 17 -1.15 18.71 -0.88
N VAL A 18 -0.59 17.49 -0.88
CA VAL A 18 -1.15 16.29 -1.49
C VAL A 18 -1.56 15.31 -0.40
N ALA A 19 -2.82 14.88 -0.40
CA ALA A 19 -3.33 13.87 0.53
C ALA A 19 -2.91 12.48 0.05
N ILE A 20 -2.10 11.78 0.87
CA ILE A 20 -1.56 10.45 0.53
C ILE A 20 -2.05 9.43 1.56
N GLY A 21 -2.76 8.41 1.06
CA GLY A 21 -3.24 7.29 1.85
C GLY A 21 -2.13 6.30 2.16
N THR A 22 -2.14 5.78 3.36
CA THR A 22 -1.28 4.68 3.82
C THR A 22 -2.05 3.77 4.77
N ASN A 23 -1.49 2.60 5.12
CA ASN A 23 -2.00 1.76 6.19
C ASN A 23 -0.85 1.46 7.16
N ALA A 24 -0.83 2.15 8.29
CA ALA A 24 0.30 2.19 9.23
C ALA A 24 0.46 0.93 10.08
N GLU A 25 0.27 -0.25 9.49
CA GLU A 25 0.32 -1.56 10.15
C GLU A 25 1.33 -2.53 9.52
N TYR A 26 2.16 -2.05 8.57
CA TYR A 26 3.03 -2.92 7.76
C TYR A 26 4.52 -2.57 7.86
N ALA A 27 5.11 -2.79 9.04
CA ALA A 27 6.56 -2.62 9.23
C ALA A 27 7.35 -3.61 8.32
N PRO A 28 8.48 -3.18 7.73
CA PRO A 28 9.18 -1.90 7.90
C PRO A 28 8.79 -0.83 6.87
N PHE A 29 7.71 -1.02 6.12
CA PHE A 29 7.33 -0.13 5.00
C PHE A 29 6.53 1.08 5.46
N GLU A 30 5.45 0.88 6.19
CA GLU A 30 4.60 1.92 6.77
C GLU A 30 4.05 1.44 8.12
N TYR A 31 4.41 2.15 9.20
CA TYR A 31 3.98 1.78 10.55
C TYR A 31 4.10 2.96 11.51
N LEU A 32 3.46 2.85 12.67
CA LEU A 32 3.67 3.78 13.77
C LEU A 32 4.84 3.28 14.65
N ASP A 33 5.78 4.17 14.94
CA ASP A 33 6.87 3.87 15.85
C ASP A 33 6.41 3.84 17.32
N SER A 34 7.33 3.65 18.25
CA SER A 34 7.03 3.61 19.70
C SER A 34 6.48 4.92 20.28
N ASN A 35 6.62 6.04 19.56
CA ASN A 35 6.10 7.35 19.95
C ASN A 35 4.73 7.63 19.30
N GLY A 36 4.29 6.76 18.39
CA GLY A 36 3.09 6.95 17.58
C GLY A 36 3.33 7.78 16.31
N ASP A 37 4.58 8.01 15.92
CA ASP A 37 4.93 8.72 14.71
C ASP A 37 4.92 7.79 13.50
N LEU A 38 4.29 8.24 12.41
CA LEU A 38 4.23 7.50 11.15
C LEU A 38 5.62 7.47 10.49
N THR A 39 6.13 6.27 10.22
CA THR A 39 7.47 6.03 9.71
C THR A 39 7.52 4.79 8.81
N GLY A 40 8.65 4.57 8.15
CA GLY A 40 8.92 3.39 7.33
C GLY A 40 9.43 3.74 5.94
N PHE A 41 9.78 2.71 5.19
CA PHE A 41 10.40 2.85 3.87
C PHE A 41 9.51 3.62 2.88
N ASP A 42 8.21 3.30 2.79
CA ASP A 42 7.27 3.97 1.89
C ASP A 42 7.04 5.43 2.30
N ILE A 43 7.03 5.69 3.62
CA ILE A 43 6.88 7.03 4.17
C ILE A 43 8.09 7.90 3.80
N ASP A 44 9.30 7.38 4.01
CA ASP A 44 10.54 8.07 3.70
C ASP A 44 10.69 8.31 2.18
N LEU A 45 10.38 7.30 1.37
CA LEU A 45 10.42 7.38 -0.09
C LEU A 45 9.47 8.47 -0.59
N MET A 46 8.22 8.47 -0.13
CA MET A 46 7.23 9.47 -0.57
C MET A 46 7.58 10.87 -0.09
N ASN A 47 8.08 11.03 1.13
CA ASN A 47 8.55 12.32 1.62
C ASN A 47 9.75 12.85 0.79
N ALA A 48 10.65 11.95 0.37
CA ALA A 48 11.76 12.32 -0.53
C ALA A 48 11.26 12.76 -1.91
N ILE A 49 10.30 12.04 -2.48
CA ILE A 49 9.64 12.40 -3.75
C ILE A 49 8.97 13.77 -3.63
N ALA A 50 8.20 13.99 -2.57
CA ALA A 50 7.50 15.25 -2.34
C ALA A 50 8.47 16.44 -2.24
N LYS A 51 9.58 16.26 -1.53
CA LYS A 51 10.63 17.26 -1.42
C LYS A 51 11.25 17.62 -2.77
N GLU A 52 11.55 16.61 -3.59
CA GLU A 52 12.15 16.82 -4.91
C GLU A 52 11.14 17.45 -5.89
N ALA A 53 9.88 17.01 -5.84
CA ALA A 53 8.81 17.51 -6.71
C ALA A 53 8.19 18.84 -6.22
N GLY A 54 8.52 19.31 -5.02
CA GLY A 54 8.14 20.63 -4.51
C GLY A 54 6.71 20.70 -3.94
N PHE A 55 6.16 19.59 -3.42
CA PHE A 55 4.88 19.57 -2.72
C PHE A 55 5.02 19.11 -1.26
N GLU A 56 3.98 19.30 -0.45
CA GLU A 56 3.88 18.84 0.92
C GLU A 56 2.97 17.61 0.99
N VAL A 57 3.31 16.64 1.85
CA VAL A 57 2.49 15.45 2.07
C VAL A 57 1.58 15.65 3.27
N LYS A 58 0.29 15.36 3.09
CA LYS A 58 -0.66 15.13 4.17
C LYS A 58 -0.96 13.64 4.22
N TRP A 59 -0.39 12.95 5.18
CA TRP A 59 -0.65 11.54 5.39
C TRP A 59 -2.06 11.30 5.92
N VAL A 60 -2.73 10.25 5.37
CA VAL A 60 -4.05 9.78 5.79
C VAL A 60 -3.94 8.28 6.04
N ASP A 61 -3.96 7.89 7.32
CA ASP A 61 -3.93 6.48 7.71
C ASP A 61 -5.33 5.88 7.61
N LEU A 62 -5.47 4.81 6.83
CA LEU A 62 -6.74 4.16 6.50
C LEU A 62 -6.58 2.63 6.55
N PRO A 63 -7.66 1.87 6.79
CA PRO A 63 -7.67 0.43 6.55
C PRO A 63 -7.25 0.11 5.11
N PHE A 64 -6.45 -0.93 4.93
CA PHE A 64 -5.84 -1.27 3.63
C PHE A 64 -6.87 -1.46 2.51
N ASP A 65 -7.96 -2.15 2.81
CA ASP A 65 -9.08 -2.40 1.88
C ASP A 65 -9.83 -1.13 1.44
N SER A 66 -9.76 -0.07 2.26
CA SER A 66 -10.41 1.21 1.99
C SER A 66 -9.61 2.15 1.08
N LEU A 67 -8.29 1.90 0.91
CA LEU A 67 -7.38 2.81 0.19
C LEU A 67 -7.81 3.06 -1.26
N LEU A 68 -8.15 2.00 -2.01
CA LEU A 68 -8.57 2.14 -3.41
C LEU A 68 -9.90 2.88 -3.54
N GLY A 69 -10.86 2.57 -2.68
CA GLY A 69 -12.12 3.31 -2.67
C GLY A 69 -11.96 4.80 -2.34
N SER A 70 -11.03 5.12 -1.44
CA SER A 70 -10.75 6.51 -1.06
C SER A 70 -10.10 7.33 -2.18
N ILE A 71 -9.23 6.72 -3.01
CA ILE A 71 -8.66 7.42 -4.17
C ILE A 71 -9.71 7.59 -5.29
N GLU A 72 -10.56 6.60 -5.51
CA GLU A 72 -11.67 6.71 -6.48
C GLU A 72 -12.69 7.78 -6.05
N ALA A 73 -12.94 7.93 -4.76
CA ALA A 73 -13.80 8.98 -4.21
C ALA A 73 -13.16 10.37 -4.24
N GLY A 74 -11.84 10.47 -4.39
CA GLY A 74 -11.10 11.73 -4.36
C GLY A 74 -10.79 12.23 -2.94
N ASP A 75 -10.95 11.39 -1.92
CA ASP A 75 -10.60 11.72 -0.53
C ASP A 75 -9.08 11.78 -0.32
N ILE A 76 -8.34 10.99 -1.10
CA ILE A 76 -6.89 10.99 -1.20
C ILE A 76 -6.48 11.09 -2.68
N GLU A 77 -5.26 11.58 -2.94
CA GLU A 77 -4.76 11.84 -4.28
C GLU A 77 -3.71 10.81 -4.72
N ALA A 78 -3.10 10.11 -3.77
CA ALA A 78 -2.14 9.03 -4.02
C ALA A 78 -2.16 8.02 -2.87
N ILE A 79 -1.55 6.86 -3.09
CA ILE A 79 -1.37 5.81 -2.08
C ILE A 79 0.11 5.45 -2.02
N ALA A 80 0.66 5.38 -0.81
CA ALA A 80 1.95 4.79 -0.50
C ALA A 80 1.77 3.80 0.67
N ALA A 81 1.60 2.52 0.35
CA ALA A 81 1.20 1.47 1.28
C ALA A 81 1.62 0.08 0.78
N SER A 82 2.83 -0.04 0.21
CA SER A 82 3.37 -1.32 -0.30
C SER A 82 2.39 -2.09 -1.20
N ILE A 83 1.51 -1.37 -1.90
CA ILE A 83 0.43 -1.96 -2.68
C ILE A 83 0.95 -2.59 -3.99
N ALA A 84 0.72 -3.88 -4.18
CA ALA A 84 1.14 -4.58 -5.38
C ALA A 84 0.28 -4.18 -6.60
N PRO A 85 0.88 -3.95 -7.78
CA PRO A 85 0.13 -3.76 -9.01
C PRO A 85 -0.51 -5.09 -9.44
N THR A 86 -1.82 -5.08 -9.63
CA THR A 86 -2.57 -6.19 -10.21
C THR A 86 -3.39 -5.69 -11.39
N GLU A 87 -3.74 -6.58 -12.32
CA GLU A 87 -4.60 -6.22 -13.47
C GLU A 87 -5.94 -5.64 -13.03
N GLU A 88 -6.49 -6.14 -11.91
CA GLU A 88 -7.75 -5.65 -11.37
C GLU A 88 -7.63 -4.21 -10.88
N ARG A 89 -6.62 -3.93 -10.05
CA ARG A 89 -6.36 -2.59 -9.51
C ARG A 89 -5.99 -1.59 -10.60
N ALA A 90 -5.25 -2.03 -11.63
CA ALA A 90 -4.86 -1.18 -12.76
C ALA A 90 -6.02 -0.73 -13.65
N LYS A 91 -7.24 -1.25 -13.43
CA LYS A 91 -8.45 -0.74 -14.10
C LYS A 91 -8.94 0.60 -13.51
N SER A 92 -8.63 0.85 -12.25
CA SER A 92 -9.11 2.01 -11.50
C SER A 92 -8.03 3.05 -11.22
N VAL A 93 -6.76 2.65 -11.15
CA VAL A 93 -5.64 3.51 -10.75
C VAL A 93 -4.39 3.25 -11.57
N ASP A 94 -3.55 4.27 -11.70
CA ASP A 94 -2.22 4.15 -12.29
C ASP A 94 -1.18 3.79 -11.22
N PHE A 95 -0.16 3.02 -11.61
CA PHE A 95 0.95 2.62 -10.74
C PHE A 95 2.26 3.26 -11.19
N SER A 96 3.13 3.57 -10.24
CA SER A 96 4.53 3.90 -10.52
C SER A 96 5.29 2.66 -11.01
N ASP A 97 6.54 2.84 -11.40
CA ASP A 97 7.48 1.74 -11.52
C ASP A 97 7.62 0.98 -10.20
N VAL A 98 7.92 -0.31 -10.29
CA VAL A 98 8.13 -1.16 -9.11
C VAL A 98 9.42 -0.75 -8.42
N TYR A 99 9.32 -0.29 -7.18
CA TYR A 99 10.45 0.14 -6.35
C TYR A 99 10.90 -0.93 -5.35
N TYR A 100 10.08 -1.93 -5.07
CA TYR A 100 10.39 -3.07 -4.20
C TYR A 100 9.75 -4.34 -4.74
N SER A 101 10.45 -5.47 -4.63
CA SER A 101 9.94 -6.80 -5.00
C SER A 101 10.02 -7.73 -3.81
N GLY A 102 8.90 -8.37 -3.50
CA GLY A 102 8.77 -9.35 -2.44
C GLY A 102 8.03 -10.60 -2.90
N SER A 103 7.91 -11.56 -2.00
CA SER A 103 7.12 -12.78 -2.22
C SER A 103 6.15 -13.00 -1.06
N GLN A 104 5.05 -13.68 -1.36
CA GLN A 104 4.13 -14.14 -0.32
C GLN A 104 4.68 -15.40 0.34
N SER A 105 4.52 -15.51 1.66
CA SER A 105 4.98 -16.65 2.44
C SER A 105 3.86 -17.17 3.32
N LEU A 106 3.77 -18.47 3.43
CA LEU A 106 2.87 -19.12 4.38
C LEU A 106 3.58 -19.29 5.72
N VAL A 107 3.01 -18.72 6.76
CA VAL A 107 3.46 -18.93 8.15
C VAL A 107 2.53 -19.93 8.82
N TYR A 108 3.10 -20.98 9.38
CA TYR A 108 2.35 -22.06 10.04
C TYR A 108 3.06 -22.56 11.29
N ARG A 109 2.35 -23.33 12.10
CA ARG A 109 2.88 -23.88 13.36
C ARG A 109 3.97 -24.90 13.08
N THR A 110 4.98 -24.98 13.93
CA THR A 110 6.14 -25.87 13.77
C THR A 110 5.81 -27.36 13.88
N ASP A 111 4.66 -27.70 14.46
CA ASP A 111 4.14 -29.05 14.56
C ASP A 111 3.35 -29.49 13.31
N GLU A 112 3.09 -28.58 12.36
CA GLU A 112 2.51 -28.87 11.06
C GLU A 112 3.59 -28.87 9.97
N LYS A 113 3.28 -29.47 8.83
CA LYS A 113 4.18 -29.49 7.67
C LYS A 113 3.38 -29.20 6.42
N TYR A 114 3.76 -28.15 5.73
CA TYR A 114 3.27 -27.79 4.41
C TYR A 114 4.46 -27.68 3.48
N THR A 115 4.37 -28.25 2.30
CA THR A 115 5.43 -28.26 1.28
C THR A 115 5.02 -27.44 0.05
N ASP A 116 3.72 -27.27 -0.12
CA ASP A 116 3.13 -26.54 -1.23
C ASP A 116 1.86 -25.80 -0.78
N PHE A 117 1.47 -24.76 -1.50
CA PHE A 117 0.24 -24.02 -1.22
C PHE A 117 -1.02 -24.89 -1.37
N SER A 118 -0.99 -25.94 -2.19
CA SER A 118 -2.10 -26.88 -2.31
C SER A 118 -2.41 -27.66 -1.03
N ASP A 119 -1.43 -27.79 -0.12
CA ASP A 119 -1.60 -28.48 1.16
C ASP A 119 -2.54 -27.73 2.13
N ILE A 120 -2.79 -26.43 1.87
CA ILE A 120 -3.69 -25.62 2.70
C ILE A 120 -5.14 -25.63 2.21
N LYS A 121 -5.44 -26.35 1.13
CA LYS A 121 -6.80 -26.44 0.60
C LYS A 121 -7.79 -26.92 1.65
N GLY A 122 -8.88 -26.17 1.82
CA GLY A 122 -9.91 -26.44 2.83
C GLY A 122 -9.50 -26.09 4.26
N ARG A 123 -8.38 -25.39 4.46
CA ARG A 123 -7.94 -24.87 5.77
C ARG A 123 -8.39 -23.41 5.95
N THR A 124 -8.45 -23.00 7.22
CA THR A 124 -8.68 -21.59 7.56
C THR A 124 -7.34 -20.86 7.57
N ILE A 125 -7.25 -19.76 6.83
CA ILE A 125 -6.05 -18.92 6.71
C ILE A 125 -6.41 -17.51 7.14
N ALA A 126 -5.54 -16.86 7.91
CA ALA A 126 -5.63 -15.45 8.23
C ALA A 126 -4.87 -14.65 7.17
N VAL A 127 -5.51 -13.64 6.62
CA VAL A 127 -4.95 -12.72 5.63
C VAL A 127 -5.38 -11.30 5.94
N LEU A 128 -4.66 -10.32 5.41
CA LEU A 128 -5.13 -8.93 5.39
C LEU A 128 -6.16 -8.77 4.27
N GLU A 129 -7.36 -8.32 4.60
CA GLU A 129 -8.46 -8.13 3.66
C GLU A 129 -8.07 -7.20 2.51
N GLY A 130 -8.44 -7.58 1.29
CA GLY A 130 -8.13 -6.82 0.08
C GLY A 130 -6.65 -6.87 -0.37
N SER A 131 -5.78 -7.56 0.36
CA SER A 131 -4.36 -7.71 0.03
C SER A 131 -4.11 -8.75 -1.08
N GLN A 132 -2.86 -8.80 -1.57
CA GLN A 132 -2.45 -9.85 -2.51
C GLN A 132 -2.51 -11.26 -1.87
N SER A 133 -2.21 -11.38 -0.56
CA SER A 133 -2.34 -12.65 0.16
C SER A 133 -3.79 -13.12 0.28
N ASP A 134 -4.74 -12.20 0.41
CA ASP A 134 -6.17 -12.51 0.38
C ASP A 134 -6.59 -13.06 -1.00
N MET A 135 -6.22 -12.39 -2.08
CA MET A 135 -6.51 -12.86 -3.45
C MET A 135 -5.92 -14.24 -3.72
N LEU A 136 -4.69 -14.50 -3.26
CA LEU A 136 -4.05 -15.81 -3.40
C LEU A 136 -4.76 -16.88 -2.57
N ALA A 137 -5.15 -16.58 -1.34
CA ALA A 137 -5.87 -17.49 -0.46
C ALA A 137 -7.22 -17.91 -1.06
N GLN A 138 -7.98 -16.96 -1.61
CA GLN A 138 -9.25 -17.23 -2.31
C GLN A 138 -9.09 -18.13 -3.54
N GLY A 139 -7.92 -18.10 -4.20
CA GLY A 139 -7.62 -18.96 -5.34
C GLY A 139 -7.23 -20.41 -4.98
N VAL A 140 -6.86 -20.65 -3.72
CA VAL A 140 -6.34 -21.94 -3.26
C VAL A 140 -7.30 -22.64 -2.28
N CYS A 141 -8.06 -21.90 -1.50
CA CYS A 141 -9.04 -22.37 -0.54
C CYS A 141 -10.47 -22.42 -1.11
#